data_53ffe2707dc623bb005f882c9203365a
#
_entry.id   53ffe2707dc623bb005f882c9203365a
#
_cell.length_a   1.000
_cell.length_b   1.000
_cell.length_c   1.000
_cell.angle_alpha   90.00
_cell.angle_beta   90.00
_cell.angle_gamma   90.00
#
_symmetry.space_group_name_H-M   'P 1'
#
loop_
_entity.id
_entity.type
_entity.pdbx_description
1 polymer ?
#
loop_
_entity_poly.entity_id
_entity_poly.type
_entity_poly.pdbx_seq_one_letter_code
_entity_poly.pdbx_strand_id
1 'polypeptide(L)'
;MIAAATELLKKLNTNSLNESELVKYEGVEAEVFYKADDIFAPGAHVAVIDVDKETGFIRVLEYYAVDDVGRAMNKEEIEGQIIGSVLQGASQVIIEAMRYDERGIPLCSSIADCGVPTALEAPLKVKTEYIEYPSQLLSRSRGVGEAGTTGALPAVFIAVEKVTKKKFDRTPVDPWILVSST
;
A
#
# COMPACT_ATOMS: atom_id res chain seq x y z
N MET A 1 -16.30 15.33 0.45
CA MET A 1 -17.58 14.89 -0.11
C MET A 1 -18.71 14.90 0.94
N ILE A 2 -18.70 14.05 1.99
CA ILE A 2 -19.80 13.98 3.01
C ILE A 2 -20.14 15.34 3.61
N ALA A 3 -19.14 16.13 4.05
CA ALA A 3 -19.36 17.44 4.64
C ALA A 3 -20.04 18.43 3.64
N ALA A 4 -19.62 18.42 2.39
CA ALA A 4 -20.21 19.27 1.35
C ALA A 4 -21.66 18.84 1.01
N ALA A 5 -21.92 17.53 0.93
CA ALA A 5 -23.26 17.02 0.74
C ALA A 5 -24.20 17.41 1.91
N THR A 6 -23.72 17.31 3.14
CA THR A 6 -24.48 17.72 4.32
C THR A 6 -24.82 19.23 4.28
N GLU A 7 -23.86 20.06 3.86
CA GLU A 7 -24.10 21.51 3.75
C GLU A 7 -25.05 21.85 2.61
N LEU A 8 -24.96 21.13 1.49
CA LEU A 8 -25.91 21.27 0.39
C LEU A 8 -27.33 20.92 0.83
N LEU A 9 -27.52 19.78 1.51
CA LEU A 9 -28.84 19.38 2.03
C LEU A 9 -29.42 20.43 2.99
N LYS A 10 -28.60 21.06 3.83
CA LYS A 10 -29.02 22.16 4.71
C LYS A 10 -29.47 23.37 3.91
N LYS A 11 -28.69 23.78 2.87
CA LYS A 11 -29.07 24.90 1.99
C LYS A 11 -30.42 24.67 1.28
N LEU A 12 -30.70 23.41 0.93
CA LEU A 12 -31.93 23.00 0.28
C LEU A 12 -33.09 22.73 1.26
N ASN A 13 -32.82 22.86 2.55
CA ASN A 13 -33.79 22.58 3.65
C ASN A 13 -34.45 21.20 3.52
N THR A 14 -33.62 20.19 3.19
CA THR A 14 -34.06 18.78 3.05
C THR A 14 -33.05 17.83 3.70
N ASN A 15 -33.51 16.63 4.02
CA ASN A 15 -32.65 15.60 4.62
C ASN A 15 -32.15 14.56 3.59
N SER A 16 -32.76 14.51 2.43
CA SER A 16 -32.40 13.61 1.34
C SER A 16 -32.95 14.13 0.01
N LEU A 17 -32.31 13.75 -1.09
CA LEU A 17 -32.75 14.02 -2.44
C LEU A 17 -32.65 12.72 -3.25
N ASN A 18 -33.66 12.45 -4.08
CA ASN A 18 -33.60 11.42 -5.09
C ASN A 18 -33.16 12.02 -6.45
N GLU A 19 -32.83 11.17 -7.43
CA GLU A 19 -32.34 11.63 -8.73
C GLU A 19 -33.28 12.59 -9.46
N SER A 20 -34.59 12.36 -9.36
CA SER A 20 -35.59 13.23 -10.02
C SER A 20 -35.75 14.60 -9.34
N GLU A 21 -35.40 14.71 -8.08
CA GLU A 21 -35.40 15.97 -7.33
C GLU A 21 -34.15 16.79 -7.57
N LEU A 22 -33.00 16.14 -7.85
CA LEU A 22 -31.73 16.83 -8.13
C LEU A 22 -31.84 17.83 -9.28
N VAL A 23 -32.61 17.50 -10.33
CA VAL A 23 -32.83 18.38 -11.49
C VAL A 23 -33.46 19.71 -11.11
N LYS A 24 -34.28 19.77 -10.05
CA LYS A 24 -34.92 21.01 -9.59
C LYS A 24 -33.96 21.99 -8.93
N TYR A 25 -32.77 21.54 -8.58
CA TYR A 25 -31.76 22.32 -7.85
C TYR A 25 -30.49 22.52 -8.66
N GLU A 26 -30.61 22.47 -10.00
CA GLU A 26 -29.50 22.78 -10.91
C GLU A 26 -28.89 24.15 -10.60
N GLY A 27 -27.55 24.21 -10.50
CA GLY A 27 -26.80 25.43 -10.18
C GLY A 27 -26.70 25.77 -8.69
N VAL A 28 -27.24 24.93 -7.78
CA VAL A 28 -27.03 25.12 -6.34
C VAL A 28 -25.71 24.47 -5.92
N GLU A 29 -24.84 25.27 -5.33
CA GLU A 29 -23.51 24.85 -4.91
C GLU A 29 -23.32 24.93 -3.39
N ALA A 30 -22.49 24.04 -2.87
CA ALA A 30 -22.00 24.12 -1.49
C ALA A 30 -20.49 23.90 -1.46
N GLU A 31 -19.80 24.83 -0.82
CA GLU A 31 -18.35 24.74 -0.57
C GLU A 31 -18.12 24.58 0.94
N VAL A 32 -17.27 23.64 1.30
CA VAL A 32 -16.92 23.38 2.68
C VAL A 32 -15.42 23.17 2.80
N PHE A 33 -14.77 23.96 3.63
CA PHE A 33 -13.41 23.68 4.07
C PHE A 33 -13.45 22.67 5.19
N TYR A 34 -12.95 21.46 4.92
CA TYR A 34 -12.87 20.38 5.89
C TYR A 34 -11.41 20.09 6.24
N LYS A 35 -11.03 20.38 7.49
CA LYS A 35 -9.74 19.98 8.05
C LYS A 35 -9.91 18.61 8.72
N ALA A 36 -9.29 17.60 8.16
CA ALA A 36 -9.23 16.27 8.78
C ALA A 36 -8.07 16.22 9.80
N ASP A 37 -8.27 15.48 10.87
CA ASP A 37 -7.17 15.08 11.75
C ASP A 37 -6.31 14.01 11.06
N ASP A 38 -5.06 13.89 11.50
CA ASP A 38 -4.15 12.84 11.03
C ASP A 38 -4.68 11.47 11.45
N ILE A 39 -4.92 10.61 10.46
CA ILE A 39 -5.47 9.28 10.67
C ILE A 39 -4.52 8.26 10.05
N PHE A 40 -4.08 7.32 10.87
CA PHE A 40 -3.21 6.22 10.46
C PHE A 40 -3.99 4.91 10.46
N ALA A 41 -3.64 4.01 9.52
CA ALA A 41 -4.13 2.65 9.48
C ALA A 41 -3.05 1.73 10.10
N PRO A 42 -3.16 1.36 11.38
CA PRO A 42 -2.22 0.43 11.98
C PRO A 42 -2.44 -0.97 11.42
N GLY A 43 -1.34 -1.73 11.28
CA GLY A 43 -1.40 -3.10 10.79
C GLY A 43 -0.26 -3.96 11.30
N ALA A 44 -0.34 -5.25 11.03
CA ALA A 44 0.69 -6.23 11.31
C ALA A 44 0.93 -7.10 10.08
N HIS A 45 2.19 -7.21 9.66
CA HIS A 45 2.60 -7.87 8.44
C HIS A 45 3.67 -8.93 8.72
N VAL A 46 3.56 -10.09 8.08
CA VAL A 46 4.51 -11.19 8.19
C VAL A 46 4.85 -11.72 6.81
N ALA A 47 6.15 -11.83 6.52
CA ALA A 47 6.66 -12.42 5.30
C ALA A 47 7.39 -13.74 5.60
N VAL A 48 7.12 -14.78 4.80
CA VAL A 48 7.90 -16.02 4.75
C VAL A 48 8.65 -16.02 3.43
N ILE A 49 9.97 -16.07 3.50
CA ILE A 49 10.83 -15.97 2.32
C ILE A 49 11.73 -17.18 2.17
N ASP A 50 12.20 -17.38 0.95
CA ASP A 50 13.32 -18.24 0.61
C ASP A 50 14.42 -17.42 -0.05
N VAL A 51 15.68 -17.79 0.19
CA VAL A 51 16.85 -17.17 -0.43
C VAL A 51 17.66 -18.26 -1.08
N ASP A 52 17.74 -18.23 -2.40
CA ASP A 52 18.59 -19.13 -3.17
C ASP A 52 20.05 -18.79 -2.92
N LYS A 53 20.79 -19.71 -2.35
CA LYS A 53 22.19 -19.52 -1.97
C LYS A 53 23.15 -19.48 -3.16
N GLU A 54 22.76 -20.03 -4.31
CA GLU A 54 23.59 -20.05 -5.51
C GLU A 54 23.46 -18.75 -6.31
N THR A 55 22.27 -18.19 -6.34
CA THR A 55 21.96 -16.99 -7.15
C THR A 55 21.76 -15.72 -6.32
N GLY A 56 21.51 -15.86 -5.01
CA GLY A 56 21.11 -14.75 -4.15
C GLY A 56 19.68 -14.28 -4.38
N PHE A 57 18.89 -15.00 -5.18
CA PHE A 57 17.51 -14.61 -5.48
C PHE A 57 16.61 -14.78 -4.26
N ILE A 58 15.83 -13.73 -3.96
CA ILE A 58 14.87 -13.73 -2.85
C ILE A 58 13.48 -14.01 -3.41
N ARG A 59 12.78 -14.99 -2.85
CA ARG A 59 11.39 -15.30 -3.17
C ARG A 59 10.51 -15.16 -1.94
N VAL A 60 9.42 -14.42 -2.05
CA VAL A 60 8.39 -14.40 -1.01
C VAL A 60 7.44 -15.56 -1.23
N LEU A 61 7.46 -16.53 -0.31
CA LEU A 61 6.65 -17.75 -0.39
C LEU A 61 5.23 -17.50 0.10
N GLU A 62 5.12 -16.92 1.30
CA GLU A 62 3.83 -16.58 1.89
C GLU A 62 3.89 -15.18 2.51
N TYR A 63 2.78 -14.48 2.42
CA TYR A 63 2.62 -13.18 3.04
C TYR A 63 1.29 -13.08 3.78
N TYR A 64 1.31 -12.51 4.97
CA TYR A 64 0.15 -12.31 5.82
C TYR A 64 0.06 -10.85 6.23
N ALA A 65 -1.11 -10.24 6.05
CA ALA A 65 -1.36 -8.86 6.43
C ALA A 65 -2.70 -8.75 7.19
N VAL A 66 -2.70 -7.98 8.25
CA VAL A 66 -3.91 -7.57 8.97
C VAL A 66 -3.83 -6.07 9.21
N ASP A 67 -4.76 -5.32 8.65
CA ASP A 67 -4.80 -3.86 8.73
C ASP A 67 -6.10 -3.35 9.33
N ASP A 68 -6.03 -2.29 10.13
CA ASP A 68 -7.21 -1.59 10.60
C ASP A 68 -7.69 -0.57 9.55
N VAL A 69 -8.80 -0.88 8.94
CA VAL A 69 -9.39 -0.06 7.86
C VAL A 69 -10.44 0.95 8.37
N GLY A 70 -10.64 1.00 9.69
CA GLY A 70 -11.79 1.72 10.26
C GLY A 70 -13.09 1.06 9.79
N ARG A 71 -14.01 1.83 9.23
CA ARG A 71 -15.20 1.28 8.58
C ARG A 71 -14.84 0.79 7.18
N ALA A 72 -15.00 -0.48 6.88
CA ALA A 72 -14.81 -1.03 5.56
C ALA A 72 -15.87 -0.49 4.58
N MET A 73 -15.42 0.24 3.55
CA MET A 73 -16.31 0.82 2.54
C MET A 73 -16.57 -0.18 1.41
N ASN A 74 -15.54 -0.85 0.95
CA ASN A 74 -15.60 -1.89 -0.07
C ASN A 74 -14.56 -2.96 0.25
N LYS A 75 -15.02 -4.16 0.57
CA LYS A 75 -14.15 -5.26 1.01
C LYS A 75 -13.22 -5.77 -0.09
N GLU A 76 -13.72 -5.89 -1.30
CA GLU A 76 -12.96 -6.39 -2.45
C GLU A 76 -11.86 -5.39 -2.85
N GLU A 77 -12.15 -4.10 -2.80
CA GLU A 77 -11.15 -3.05 -3.04
C GLU A 77 -10.07 -3.03 -1.95
N ILE A 78 -10.44 -3.20 -0.67
CA ILE A 78 -9.49 -3.27 0.44
C ILE A 78 -8.51 -4.42 0.22
N GLU A 79 -9.01 -5.62 -0.08
CA GLU A 79 -8.18 -6.79 -0.36
C GLU A 79 -7.25 -6.54 -1.57
N GLY A 80 -7.80 -6.02 -2.67
CA GLY A 80 -7.04 -5.70 -3.88
C GLY A 80 -5.93 -4.67 -3.62
N GLN A 81 -6.21 -3.61 -2.84
CA GLN A 81 -5.24 -2.59 -2.48
C GLN A 81 -4.10 -3.17 -1.62
N ILE A 82 -4.42 -3.99 -0.64
CA ILE A 82 -3.41 -4.60 0.23
C ILE A 82 -2.53 -5.56 -0.58
N ILE A 83 -3.12 -6.47 -1.37
CA ILE A 83 -2.35 -7.44 -2.17
C ILE A 83 -1.44 -6.72 -3.17
N GLY A 84 -1.96 -5.75 -3.91
CA GLY A 84 -1.18 -5.00 -4.90
C GLY A 84 -0.03 -4.21 -4.26
N SER A 85 -0.29 -3.56 -3.15
CA SER A 85 0.72 -2.78 -2.43
C SER A 85 1.76 -3.64 -1.71
N VAL A 86 1.41 -4.86 -1.27
CA VAL A 86 2.37 -5.84 -0.76
C VAL A 86 3.42 -6.21 -1.82
N LEU A 87 3.00 -6.46 -3.06
CA LEU A 87 3.93 -6.74 -4.15
C LEU A 87 4.89 -5.55 -4.38
N GLN A 88 4.36 -4.34 -4.38
CA GLN A 88 5.15 -3.12 -4.53
C GLN A 88 6.17 -2.95 -3.40
N GLY A 89 5.79 -3.13 -2.13
CA GLY A 89 6.70 -3.02 -1.00
C GLY A 89 7.77 -4.12 -0.97
N ALA A 90 7.39 -5.35 -1.35
CA ALA A 90 8.33 -6.47 -1.45
C ALA A 90 9.38 -6.25 -2.55
N SER A 91 8.97 -5.71 -3.71
CA SER A 91 9.87 -5.44 -4.84
C SER A 91 10.98 -4.45 -4.52
N GLN A 92 10.69 -3.45 -3.68
CA GLN A 92 11.69 -2.49 -3.21
C GLN A 92 12.85 -3.16 -2.44
N VAL A 93 12.59 -4.31 -1.84
CA VAL A 93 13.65 -5.09 -1.16
C VAL A 93 14.37 -6.01 -2.13
N ILE A 94 13.66 -6.53 -3.14
CA ILE A 94 14.14 -7.61 -3.99
C ILE A 94 14.88 -7.08 -5.23
N ILE A 95 14.27 -6.15 -5.99
CA ILE A 95 14.76 -5.78 -7.34
C ILE A 95 14.59 -4.31 -7.71
N GLU A 96 13.59 -3.59 -7.14
CA GLU A 96 13.22 -2.28 -7.63
C GLU A 96 14.20 -1.20 -7.17
N ALA A 97 14.83 -0.51 -8.12
CA ALA A 97 15.74 0.60 -7.84
C ALA A 97 15.76 1.65 -8.94
N MET A 98 15.67 2.90 -8.55
CA MET A 98 16.00 4.03 -9.41
C MET A 98 17.48 4.38 -9.17
N ARG A 99 18.34 4.07 -10.15
CA ARG A 99 19.77 4.33 -10.09
C ARG A 99 20.12 5.53 -10.94
N TYR A 100 21.12 6.30 -10.52
CA TYR A 100 21.60 7.49 -11.21
C TYR A 100 23.10 7.40 -11.45
N ASP A 101 23.57 8.04 -12.53
CA ASP A 101 25.01 8.24 -12.76
C ASP A 101 25.56 9.40 -11.89
N GLU A 102 26.87 9.66 -11.99
CA GLU A 102 27.54 10.73 -11.25
C GLU A 102 27.03 12.14 -11.59
N ARG A 103 26.32 12.31 -12.70
CA ARG A 103 25.71 13.56 -13.15
C ARG A 103 24.25 13.68 -12.78
N GLY A 104 23.69 12.68 -12.07
CA GLY A 104 22.29 12.64 -11.69
C GLY A 104 21.35 12.21 -12.82
N ILE A 105 21.86 11.58 -13.88
CA ILE A 105 21.03 11.06 -14.97
C ILE A 105 20.54 9.67 -14.59
N PRO A 106 19.20 9.38 -14.69
CA PRO A 106 18.67 8.06 -14.42
C PRO A 106 19.30 7.00 -15.32
N LEU A 107 19.74 5.89 -14.73
CA LEU A 107 20.27 4.74 -15.45
C LEU A 107 19.19 3.77 -15.92
N CYS A 108 17.98 3.89 -15.43
CA CYS A 108 16.82 3.15 -15.91
C CYS A 108 15.96 4.04 -16.81
N SER A 109 15.68 3.57 -18.02
CA SER A 109 14.91 4.30 -19.04
C SER A 109 13.52 3.75 -19.25
N SER A 110 13.20 2.61 -18.64
CA SER A 110 11.91 1.95 -18.70
C SER A 110 11.54 1.34 -17.35
N ILE A 111 10.27 0.99 -17.19
CA ILE A 111 9.74 0.28 -16.01
C ILE A 111 10.52 -1.02 -15.77
N ALA A 112 10.84 -1.76 -16.84
CA ALA A 112 11.61 -2.99 -16.76
C ALA A 112 13.05 -2.75 -16.26
N ASP A 113 13.71 -1.69 -16.73
CA ASP A 113 15.08 -1.37 -16.32
C ASP A 113 15.16 -0.96 -14.84
N CYS A 114 14.08 -0.37 -14.31
CA CYS A 114 13.99 -0.01 -12.89
C CYS A 114 13.67 -1.21 -11.99
N GLY A 115 13.39 -2.38 -12.55
CA GLY A 115 13.04 -3.58 -11.79
C GLY A 115 11.65 -3.52 -11.16
N VAL A 116 10.69 -2.82 -11.80
CA VAL A 116 9.28 -2.88 -11.37
C VAL A 116 8.80 -4.33 -11.46
N PRO A 117 8.16 -4.87 -10.41
CA PRO A 117 7.87 -6.29 -10.31
C PRO A 117 6.85 -6.75 -11.36
N THR A 118 7.04 -7.99 -11.78
CA THR A 118 6.08 -8.73 -12.61
C THR A 118 5.33 -9.77 -11.75
N ALA A 119 4.49 -10.57 -12.39
CA ALA A 119 3.86 -11.69 -11.73
C ALA A 119 4.84 -12.76 -11.20
N LEU A 120 6.09 -12.77 -11.69
CA LEU A 120 7.13 -13.71 -11.25
C LEU A 120 7.67 -13.39 -9.85
N GLU A 121 7.72 -12.11 -9.49
CA GLU A 121 8.17 -11.63 -8.18
C GLU A 121 7.04 -11.60 -7.15
N ALA A 122 5.80 -11.83 -7.58
CA ALA A 122 4.66 -11.84 -6.67
C ALA A 122 4.81 -12.94 -5.61
N PRO A 123 4.41 -12.70 -4.36
CA PRO A 123 4.33 -13.74 -3.35
C PRO A 123 3.46 -14.91 -3.85
N LEU A 124 3.93 -16.15 -3.64
CA LEU A 124 3.18 -17.33 -4.08
C LEU A 124 1.81 -17.44 -3.41
N LYS A 125 1.69 -16.91 -2.20
CA LYS A 125 0.45 -16.89 -1.45
C LYS A 125 0.37 -15.63 -0.60
N VAL A 126 -0.71 -14.88 -0.77
CA VAL A 126 -1.03 -13.72 0.08
C VAL A 126 -2.34 -14.00 0.80
N LYS A 127 -2.35 -13.78 2.11
CA LYS A 127 -3.55 -13.79 2.94
C LYS A 127 -3.69 -12.44 3.61
N THR A 128 -4.81 -11.80 3.38
CA THR A 128 -5.15 -10.52 3.98
C THR A 128 -6.39 -10.66 4.84
N GLU A 129 -6.38 -9.98 5.96
CA GLU A 129 -7.52 -9.78 6.82
C GLU A 129 -7.56 -8.31 7.21
N TYR A 130 -8.70 -7.82 7.66
CA TYR A 130 -8.80 -6.48 8.18
C TYR A 130 -9.67 -6.45 9.45
N ILE A 131 -9.41 -5.45 10.26
CA ILE A 131 -10.23 -5.13 11.43
C ILE A 131 -10.91 -3.77 11.23
N GLU A 132 -12.06 -3.60 11.84
CA GLU A 132 -12.85 -2.37 11.76
C GLU A 132 -12.89 -1.68 13.13
N TYR A 133 -11.90 -0.80 13.37
CA TYR A 133 -11.95 0.12 14.50
C TYR A 133 -12.24 1.54 13.99
N PRO A 134 -13.49 2.02 14.10
CA PRO A 134 -13.93 3.24 13.46
C PRO A 134 -13.07 4.44 13.79
N SER A 135 -12.62 5.17 12.76
CA SER A 135 -11.86 6.40 12.92
C SER A 135 -12.74 7.59 13.34
N GLN A 136 -12.11 8.70 13.63
CA GLN A 136 -12.81 9.96 13.94
C GLN A 136 -13.28 10.73 12.70
N LEU A 137 -12.91 10.27 11.49
CA LEU A 137 -13.40 10.86 10.24
C LEU A 137 -14.92 10.72 10.11
N LEU A 138 -15.54 11.60 9.34
CA LEU A 138 -16.98 11.51 9.03
C LEU A 138 -17.35 10.18 8.36
N SER A 139 -16.47 9.63 7.53
CA SER A 139 -16.62 8.30 6.93
C SER A 139 -16.42 7.15 7.90
N ARG A 140 -15.76 7.42 9.04
CA ARG A 140 -15.29 6.43 10.02
C ARG A 140 -14.28 5.41 9.45
N SER A 141 -13.82 5.60 8.22
CA SER A 141 -12.85 4.74 7.52
C SER A 141 -11.40 5.21 7.77
N ARG A 142 -10.44 4.39 7.38
CA ARG A 142 -9.01 4.70 7.27
C ARG A 142 -8.54 4.41 5.86
N GLY A 143 -7.53 5.15 5.39
CA GLY A 143 -6.94 4.90 4.08
C GLY A 143 -6.04 3.67 4.12
N VAL A 144 -6.22 2.75 3.17
CA VAL A 144 -5.44 1.50 3.08
C VAL A 144 -4.61 1.38 1.80
N GLY A 145 -4.64 2.39 0.93
CA GLY A 145 -3.97 2.34 -0.37
C GLY A 145 -2.47 2.04 -0.30
N GLU A 146 -1.79 2.47 0.77
CA GLU A 146 -0.35 2.28 0.96
C GLU A 146 0.01 1.36 2.14
N ALA A 147 -0.98 0.82 2.84
CA ALA A 147 -0.76 -0.01 4.02
C ALA A 147 0.12 -1.23 3.70
N GLY A 148 -0.19 -1.94 2.60
CA GLY A 148 0.59 -3.09 2.16
C GLY A 148 2.04 -2.73 1.79
N THR A 149 2.28 -1.62 1.09
CA THR A 149 3.65 -1.17 0.74
C THR A 149 4.45 -0.84 1.99
N THR A 150 3.85 -0.05 2.89
CA THR A 150 4.50 0.37 4.15
C THR A 150 4.83 -0.82 5.05
N GLY A 151 3.96 -1.83 5.10
CA GLY A 151 4.19 -3.05 5.88
C GLY A 151 5.12 -4.06 5.21
N ALA A 152 5.06 -4.19 3.86
CA ALA A 152 5.80 -5.22 3.15
C ALA A 152 7.30 -4.94 3.08
N LEU A 153 7.70 -3.69 2.87
CA LEU A 153 9.12 -3.34 2.83
C LEU A 153 9.84 -3.81 4.10
N PRO A 154 9.47 -3.39 5.31
CA PRO A 154 10.16 -3.83 6.52
C PRO A 154 9.97 -5.32 6.82
N ALA A 155 8.80 -5.92 6.53
CA ALA A 155 8.56 -7.33 6.79
C ALA A 155 9.49 -8.23 5.97
N VAL A 156 9.62 -7.97 4.66
CA VAL A 156 10.52 -8.71 3.78
C VAL A 156 11.98 -8.42 4.12
N PHE A 157 12.33 -7.16 4.36
CA PHE A 157 13.70 -6.77 4.71
C PHE A 157 14.20 -7.46 6.00
N ILE A 158 13.39 -7.43 7.05
CA ILE A 158 13.71 -8.11 8.31
C ILE A 158 13.81 -9.64 8.11
N ALA A 159 12.97 -10.23 7.25
CA ALA A 159 13.04 -11.65 6.94
C ALA A 159 14.36 -12.00 6.25
N VAL A 160 14.83 -11.18 5.30
CA VAL A 160 16.15 -11.35 4.65
C VAL A 160 17.29 -11.26 5.68
N GLU A 161 17.27 -10.25 6.55
CA GLU A 161 18.26 -10.12 7.62
C GLU A 161 18.30 -11.34 8.55
N LYS A 162 17.13 -11.89 8.90
CA LYS A 162 17.03 -13.07 9.77
C LYS A 162 17.59 -14.32 9.10
N VAL A 163 17.27 -14.56 7.84
CA VAL A 163 17.75 -15.76 7.10
C VAL A 163 19.26 -15.69 6.87
N THR A 164 19.77 -14.51 6.48
CA THR A 164 21.18 -14.32 6.16
C THR A 164 22.06 -14.06 7.38
N LYS A 165 21.46 -13.70 8.52
CA LYS A 165 22.15 -13.23 9.73
C LYS A 165 23.03 -12.01 9.51
N LYS A 166 22.73 -11.23 8.45
CA LYS A 166 23.41 -9.98 8.09
C LYS A 166 22.51 -8.79 8.31
N LYS A 167 23.11 -7.62 8.46
CA LYS A 167 22.43 -6.32 8.46
C LYS A 167 22.69 -5.62 7.14
N PHE A 168 21.66 -4.98 6.63
CA PHE A 168 21.71 -4.20 5.41
C PHE A 168 21.32 -2.75 5.71
N ASP A 169 21.86 -1.81 4.95
CA ASP A 169 21.66 -0.37 5.12
C ASP A 169 20.87 0.28 3.97
N ARG A 170 20.53 -0.55 2.97
CA ARG A 170 19.83 -0.10 1.75
C ARG A 170 19.00 -1.19 1.11
N THR A 171 18.10 -0.77 0.23
CA THR A 171 17.34 -1.62 -0.69
C THR A 171 17.55 -1.18 -2.15
N PRO A 172 17.36 -2.07 -3.14
CA PRO A 172 17.19 -3.52 -2.98
C PRO A 172 18.44 -4.18 -2.39
N VAL A 173 18.24 -5.35 -1.77
CA VAL A 173 19.37 -6.14 -1.25
C VAL A 173 20.11 -6.75 -2.42
N ASP A 174 21.40 -6.45 -2.52
CA ASP A 174 22.25 -6.94 -3.62
C ASP A 174 22.42 -8.48 -3.52
N PRO A 175 22.00 -9.25 -4.55
CA PRO A 175 22.15 -10.69 -4.58
C PRO A 175 23.59 -11.18 -4.35
N TRP A 176 24.61 -10.45 -4.81
CA TRP A 176 26.01 -10.79 -4.59
C TRP A 176 26.41 -10.87 -3.12
N ILE A 177 25.80 -10.02 -2.28
CA ILE A 177 26.04 -10.07 -0.83
C ILE A 177 25.45 -11.35 -0.24
N LEU A 178 24.40 -11.90 -0.86
CA LEU A 178 23.74 -13.12 -0.39
C LEU A 178 24.49 -14.37 -0.79
N VAL A 179 25.03 -14.43 -2.03
CA VAL A 179 25.84 -15.55 -2.54
C VAL A 179 27.20 -15.65 -1.85
N SER A 180 27.88 -14.55 -1.61
CA SER A 180 29.24 -14.52 -1.02
C SER A 180 29.31 -14.92 0.46
N SER A 181 28.22 -15.42 1.03
CA SER A 181 28.04 -15.66 2.45
C SER A 181 27.99 -17.13 2.85
N THR A 182 28.26 -18.01 1.91
CA THR A 182 28.46 -19.44 2.08
C THR A 182 29.94 -19.77 2.02
#